data_f49fb5eefe840c4790c1d42229caff38
#
_entry.id   f49fb5eefe840c4790c1d42229caff38
#
_cell.length_a   1.000
_cell.length_b   1.000
_cell.length_c   1.000
_cell.angle_alpha   90.00
_cell.angle_beta   90.00
_cell.angle_gamma   90.00
#
_symmetry.space_group_name_H-M   'P 1'
#
loop_
_entity.id
_entity.type
_entity.pdbx_description
1 polymer ?
#
loop_
_entity_poly.entity_id
_entity_poly.type
_entity_poly.pdbx_seq_one_letter_code
_entity_poly.pdbx_strand_id
1 'polypeptide(L)'
;MPDRRALWTRCALALGLALIARASLGASLDFCHGPAEPTAVAQDRLIQVAAVVKAELDQSGAQMALVSRSGLALQRLDQRYSHAGVSLKVSDNAPWSVRQLYYACDEQRPRLFDQGMSGFVMGANDPDEGYLSIVLLPDAAAAPIERAARDDTQALKLLGDNYSANAYAFSTRYQNCNQWLAELMASAWAPAADAGENRTRAQQALIEAGYAPTVLDVGWQPLVWLAGQIRWLHTDDHPADDLAAARFRVSMPASIEGFVRQQVPDARRIELCYTATQVVIRRGWTPIAAGCQPGPGDEVIALTDAGRTMPAMTPGDLP
;
A
#
# COMPACT_ATOMS: atom_id res chain seq x y z
N MET A 1 -29.44 34.80 -37.14
CA MET A 1 -29.96 33.64 -36.38
C MET A 1 -28.77 32.78 -36.06
N PRO A 2 -28.42 32.57 -34.82
CA PRO A 2 -27.27 31.73 -34.49
C PRO A 2 -27.57 30.26 -34.82
N ASP A 3 -26.58 29.61 -35.39
CA ASP A 3 -26.66 28.25 -35.92
C ASP A 3 -26.95 27.25 -34.80
N ARG A 4 -28.15 26.72 -34.77
CA ARG A 4 -28.63 25.75 -33.75
C ARG A 4 -27.75 24.50 -33.72
N ARG A 5 -27.10 24.10 -34.79
CA ARG A 5 -26.22 22.94 -34.87
C ARG A 5 -24.92 23.13 -34.07
N ALA A 6 -24.36 24.35 -34.07
CA ALA A 6 -23.16 24.69 -33.30
C ALA A 6 -23.42 24.71 -31.79
N LEU A 7 -24.64 25.01 -31.37
CA LEU A 7 -25.03 25.00 -29.95
C LEU A 7 -25.17 23.57 -29.43
N TRP A 8 -25.77 22.67 -30.22
CA TRP A 8 -25.95 21.28 -29.86
C TRP A 8 -24.61 20.49 -29.75
N THR A 9 -23.66 20.75 -30.64
CA THR A 9 -22.32 20.17 -30.59
C THR A 9 -21.53 20.65 -29.38
N ARG A 10 -21.65 21.92 -29.02
CA ARG A 10 -20.97 22.46 -27.81
C ARG A 10 -21.59 21.92 -26.52
N CYS A 11 -22.90 21.76 -26.44
CA CYS A 11 -23.57 21.15 -25.30
C CYS A 11 -23.26 19.65 -25.18
N ALA A 12 -23.18 18.91 -26.27
CA ALA A 12 -22.82 17.49 -26.25
C ALA A 12 -21.36 17.26 -25.86
N LEU A 13 -20.44 18.12 -26.31
CA LEU A 13 -19.04 18.09 -25.86
C LEU A 13 -18.89 18.44 -24.37
N ALA A 14 -19.62 19.43 -23.88
CA ALA A 14 -19.60 19.82 -22.47
C ALA A 14 -20.21 18.74 -21.57
N LEU A 15 -21.29 18.06 -21.99
CA LEU A 15 -21.86 16.93 -21.27
C LEU A 15 -20.94 15.71 -21.28
N GLY A 16 -20.27 15.42 -22.41
CA GLY A 16 -19.29 14.34 -22.54
C GLY A 16 -18.09 14.56 -21.62
N LEU A 17 -17.54 15.77 -21.56
CA LEU A 17 -16.46 16.15 -20.65
C LEU A 17 -16.87 16.08 -19.17
N ALA A 18 -18.11 16.47 -18.84
CA ALA A 18 -18.64 16.39 -17.48
C ALA A 18 -18.86 14.95 -17.00
N LEU A 19 -19.22 14.02 -17.90
CA LEU A 19 -19.40 12.60 -17.60
C LEU A 19 -18.04 11.88 -17.40
N ILE A 20 -17.04 12.25 -18.21
CA ILE A 20 -15.67 11.71 -18.05
C ILE A 20 -15.03 12.23 -16.77
N ALA A 21 -15.27 13.49 -16.40
CA ALA A 21 -14.78 14.07 -15.14
C ALA A 21 -15.39 13.39 -13.90
N ARG A 22 -16.66 12.97 -13.95
CA ARG A 22 -17.30 12.28 -12.83
C ARG A 22 -16.73 10.89 -12.57
N ALA A 23 -16.32 10.16 -13.61
CA ALA A 23 -15.73 8.83 -13.45
C ALA A 23 -14.30 8.86 -12.89
N SER A 24 -13.55 9.96 -13.08
CA SER A 24 -12.17 10.10 -12.63
C SER A 24 -12.04 10.77 -11.25
N LEU A 25 -13.02 11.57 -10.85
CA LEU A 25 -13.03 12.28 -9.56
C LEU A 25 -13.57 11.42 -8.41
N GLY A 26 -14.36 10.38 -8.69
CA GLY A 26 -14.96 9.52 -7.66
C GLY A 26 -13.92 8.83 -6.80
N ALA A 27 -12.90 8.24 -7.40
CA ALA A 27 -11.88 7.47 -6.68
C ALA A 27 -10.96 8.33 -5.77
N SER A 28 -10.81 9.62 -6.08
CA SER A 28 -9.94 10.54 -5.32
C SER A 28 -10.66 11.26 -4.18
N LEU A 29 -11.98 11.41 -4.28
CA LEU A 29 -12.78 12.08 -3.24
C LEU A 29 -13.13 11.15 -2.08
N ASP A 30 -13.03 9.83 -2.28
CA ASP A 30 -13.37 8.82 -1.27
C ASP A 30 -12.21 8.42 -0.34
N PHE A 31 -11.01 9.02 -0.47
CA PHE A 31 -9.85 8.66 0.35
C PHE A 31 -10.15 8.67 1.86
N CYS A 32 -10.95 9.63 2.31
CA CYS A 32 -11.34 9.77 3.71
C CYS A 32 -12.70 9.14 4.05
N HIS A 33 -13.49 8.75 3.07
CA HIS A 33 -14.76 8.06 3.34
C HIS A 33 -14.61 6.53 3.36
N GLY A 34 -13.42 6.04 2.97
CA GLY A 34 -13.14 4.61 2.86
C GLY A 34 -13.89 3.94 1.70
N PRO A 35 -13.53 2.73 1.31
CA PRO A 35 -14.41 1.90 0.50
C PRO A 35 -15.70 1.62 1.27
N ALA A 36 -16.80 1.36 0.55
CA ALA A 36 -18.03 0.88 1.19
C ALA A 36 -17.69 -0.29 2.12
N GLU A 37 -18.30 -0.33 3.31
CA GLU A 37 -18.06 -1.44 4.24
C GLU A 37 -18.28 -2.77 3.52
N PRO A 38 -17.32 -3.69 3.54
CA PRO A 38 -17.48 -4.99 2.91
C PRO A 38 -18.63 -5.73 3.58
N THR A 39 -19.36 -6.51 2.78
CA THR A 39 -20.43 -7.38 3.31
C THR A 39 -19.86 -8.36 4.35
N ALA A 40 -20.68 -8.92 5.24
CA ALA A 40 -20.24 -9.91 6.23
C ALA A 40 -19.50 -11.09 5.56
N VAL A 41 -19.99 -11.57 4.41
CA VAL A 41 -19.34 -12.63 3.64
C VAL A 41 -17.96 -12.21 3.14
N ALA A 42 -17.82 -10.98 2.66
CA ALA A 42 -16.54 -10.46 2.23
C ALA A 42 -15.57 -10.23 3.41
N GLN A 43 -16.08 -9.80 4.57
CA GLN A 43 -15.27 -9.68 5.79
C GLN A 43 -14.75 -11.03 6.25
N ASP A 44 -15.58 -12.06 6.32
CA ASP A 44 -15.19 -13.42 6.69
C ASP A 44 -14.12 -13.97 5.74
N ARG A 45 -14.24 -13.70 4.44
CA ARG A 45 -13.25 -14.05 3.43
C ARG A 45 -11.91 -13.34 3.67
N LEU A 46 -11.92 -12.04 3.90
CA LEU A 46 -10.70 -11.27 4.18
C LEU A 46 -10.03 -11.72 5.50
N ILE A 47 -10.80 -12.18 6.48
CA ILE A 47 -10.27 -12.81 7.70
C ILE A 47 -9.55 -14.13 7.36
N GLN A 48 -10.12 -14.97 6.48
CA GLN A 48 -9.45 -16.19 6.02
C GLN A 48 -8.16 -15.86 5.26
N VAL A 49 -8.16 -14.86 4.39
CA VAL A 49 -6.95 -14.38 3.70
C VAL A 49 -5.89 -13.93 4.72
N ALA A 50 -6.28 -13.15 5.73
CA ALA A 50 -5.36 -12.72 6.79
C ALA A 50 -4.79 -13.90 7.60
N ALA A 51 -5.57 -14.96 7.81
CA ALA A 51 -5.11 -16.18 8.45
C ALA A 51 -4.04 -16.90 7.60
N VAL A 52 -4.23 -16.94 6.27
CA VAL A 52 -3.21 -17.49 5.34
C VAL A 52 -1.94 -16.65 5.38
N VAL A 53 -2.03 -15.31 5.35
CA VAL A 53 -0.87 -14.41 5.48
C VAL A 53 -0.11 -14.68 6.78
N LYS A 54 -0.83 -14.81 7.90
CA LYS A 54 -0.19 -15.11 9.21
C LYS A 54 0.46 -16.47 9.22
N ALA A 55 -0.13 -17.50 8.62
CA ALA A 55 0.45 -18.83 8.52
C ALA A 55 1.79 -18.80 7.73
N GLU A 56 1.85 -18.05 6.60
CA GLU A 56 3.10 -17.86 5.85
C GLU A 56 4.17 -17.15 6.70
N LEU A 57 3.77 -16.12 7.44
CA LEU A 57 4.68 -15.40 8.35
C LEU A 57 5.19 -16.30 9.48
N ASP A 58 4.34 -17.08 10.11
CA ASP A 58 4.71 -18.02 11.19
C ASP A 58 5.68 -19.12 10.69
N GLN A 59 5.41 -19.68 9.51
CA GLN A 59 6.23 -20.71 8.88
C GLN A 59 7.58 -20.17 8.39
N SER A 60 7.68 -18.87 8.13
CA SER A 60 8.91 -18.24 7.63
C SER A 60 10.08 -18.30 8.60
N GLY A 61 9.81 -18.40 9.89
CA GLY A 61 10.79 -18.30 10.99
C GLY A 61 11.23 -16.87 11.31
N ALA A 62 10.78 -15.87 10.53
CA ALA A 62 11.14 -14.46 10.70
C ALA A 62 10.54 -13.85 11.97
N GLN A 63 11.14 -12.77 12.48
CA GLN A 63 10.61 -11.97 13.59
C GLN A 63 9.86 -10.73 13.09
N MET A 64 10.17 -10.28 11.88
CA MET A 64 9.50 -9.20 11.20
C MET A 64 9.44 -9.47 9.70
N ALA A 65 8.52 -8.79 9.01
CA ALA A 65 8.45 -8.77 7.56
C ALA A 65 8.02 -7.37 7.08
N LEU A 66 8.45 -6.98 5.90
CA LEU A 66 7.81 -5.89 5.20
C LEU A 66 6.58 -6.44 4.49
N VAL A 67 5.45 -5.78 4.65
CA VAL A 67 4.20 -6.21 4.05
C VAL A 67 3.61 -5.10 3.21
N SER A 68 3.09 -5.45 2.05
CA SER A 68 2.42 -4.51 1.14
C SER A 68 1.09 -5.08 0.69
N ARG A 69 0.14 -4.20 0.38
CA ARG A 69 -1.17 -4.61 -0.15
C ARG A 69 -1.65 -3.71 -1.29
N SER A 70 -2.47 -4.27 -2.14
CA SER A 70 -3.31 -3.48 -3.03
C SER A 70 -4.29 -2.63 -2.18
N GLY A 71 -4.63 -1.49 -2.67
CA GLY A 71 -5.53 -0.55 -2.00
C GLY A 71 -6.12 0.37 -3.05
N LEU A 72 -5.55 1.54 -3.27
CA LEU A 72 -5.99 2.44 -4.34
C LEU A 72 -5.88 1.79 -5.71
N ALA A 73 -6.83 2.09 -6.60
CA ALA A 73 -6.86 1.59 -7.98
C ALA A 73 -5.80 2.32 -8.83
N LEU A 74 -4.54 1.89 -8.69
CA LEU A 74 -3.38 2.47 -9.36
C LEU A 74 -2.86 1.64 -10.55
N GLN A 75 -3.65 0.67 -11.03
CA GLN A 75 -3.25 -0.21 -12.15
C GLN A 75 -2.94 0.58 -13.43
N ARG A 76 -3.60 1.73 -13.65
CA ARG A 76 -3.30 2.63 -14.78
C ARG A 76 -1.92 3.31 -14.67
N LEU A 77 -1.31 3.30 -13.51
CA LEU A 77 0.03 3.80 -13.22
C LEU A 77 1.01 2.64 -12.98
N ASP A 78 0.68 1.43 -13.44
CA ASP A 78 1.46 0.20 -13.30
C ASP A 78 1.80 -0.14 -11.85
N GLN A 79 0.97 0.29 -10.89
CA GLN A 79 1.16 -0.02 -9.49
C GLN A 79 0.15 -1.05 -8.99
N ARG A 80 0.64 -2.20 -8.55
CA ARG A 80 -0.16 -3.28 -7.95
C ARG A 80 -0.45 -3.02 -6.47
N TYR A 81 0.54 -2.49 -5.77
CA TYR A 81 0.47 -2.19 -4.35
C TYR A 81 0.47 -0.69 -4.14
N SER A 82 -0.33 -0.21 -3.19
CA SER A 82 -0.40 1.21 -2.85
C SER A 82 0.04 1.50 -1.42
N HIS A 83 0.09 0.48 -0.55
CA HIS A 83 0.33 0.66 0.87
C HIS A 83 1.27 -0.41 1.43
N ALA A 84 2.20 0.00 2.30
CA ALA A 84 3.15 -0.88 2.95
C ALA A 84 3.33 -0.55 4.43
N GLY A 85 3.81 -1.53 5.20
CA GLY A 85 4.15 -1.40 6.61
C GLY A 85 5.12 -2.48 7.07
N VAL A 86 5.48 -2.42 8.36
CA VAL A 86 6.30 -3.43 9.04
C VAL A 86 5.39 -4.34 9.85
N SER A 87 5.35 -5.62 9.52
CA SER A 87 4.67 -6.63 10.32
C SER A 87 5.63 -7.20 11.37
N LEU A 88 5.21 -7.18 12.62
CA LEU A 88 6.01 -7.55 13.77
C LEU A 88 5.43 -8.80 14.44
N LYS A 89 6.24 -9.86 14.55
CA LYS A 89 5.82 -11.11 15.22
C LYS A 89 5.49 -10.88 16.69
N VAL A 90 6.33 -10.09 17.36
CA VAL A 90 6.11 -9.66 18.74
C VAL A 90 5.67 -8.20 18.73
N SER A 91 4.44 -7.96 19.14
CA SER A 91 3.82 -6.65 19.24
C SER A 91 2.91 -6.60 20.46
N ASP A 92 2.78 -5.43 21.08
CA ASP A 92 1.90 -5.23 22.25
C ASP A 92 0.42 -5.42 21.93
N ASN A 93 0.05 -5.31 20.64
CA ASN A 93 -1.35 -5.42 20.19
C ASN A 93 -1.73 -6.87 19.84
N ALA A 94 -1.04 -7.48 18.91
CA ALA A 94 -1.28 -8.85 18.47
C ALA A 94 -0.07 -9.38 17.68
N PRO A 95 0.18 -10.70 17.68
CA PRO A 95 1.20 -11.28 16.81
C PRO A 95 0.98 -10.89 15.35
N TRP A 96 2.06 -10.47 14.68
CA TRP A 96 2.05 -10.02 13.29
C TRP A 96 1.19 -8.78 13.04
N SER A 97 1.03 -7.90 14.05
CA SER A 97 0.45 -6.59 13.77
C SER A 97 1.36 -5.78 12.86
N VAL A 98 0.74 -4.93 12.06
CA VAL A 98 1.42 -4.10 11.07
C VAL A 98 1.51 -2.68 11.58
N ARG A 99 2.74 -2.20 11.78
CA ARG A 99 3.03 -0.79 12.06
C ARG A 99 3.16 -0.04 10.75
N GLN A 100 2.38 1.02 10.60
CA GLN A 100 2.21 1.72 9.34
C GLN A 100 1.75 3.17 9.54
N LEU A 101 2.02 4.02 8.56
CA LEU A 101 1.53 5.38 8.55
C LEU A 101 0.19 5.46 7.81
N TYR A 102 -0.78 6.13 8.41
CA TYR A 102 -2.04 6.53 7.77
C TYR A 102 -2.28 8.03 7.88
N TYR A 103 -3.08 8.54 6.95
CA TYR A 103 -3.69 9.86 7.09
C TYR A 103 -4.92 9.77 7.96
N ALA A 104 -4.85 10.34 9.16
CA ALA A 104 -6.00 10.47 10.05
C ALA A 104 -6.91 11.59 9.52
N CYS A 105 -8.00 11.22 8.87
CA CYS A 105 -8.88 12.14 8.15
C CYS A 105 -9.58 13.16 9.05
N ASP A 106 -9.94 12.76 10.25
CA ASP A 106 -10.53 13.60 11.29
C ASP A 106 -9.54 14.64 11.85
N GLU A 107 -8.27 14.25 11.97
CA GLU A 107 -7.20 15.13 12.44
C GLU A 107 -6.46 15.85 11.29
N GLN A 108 -6.66 15.45 10.06
CA GLN A 108 -6.02 15.97 8.83
C GLN A 108 -4.49 15.92 8.86
N ARG A 109 -3.92 14.87 9.46
CA ARG A 109 -2.47 14.69 9.59
C ARG A 109 -2.06 13.21 9.53
N PRO A 110 -0.77 12.94 9.26
CA PRO A 110 -0.25 11.59 9.34
C PRO A 110 -0.23 11.07 10.78
N ARG A 111 -0.49 9.79 10.95
CA ARG A 111 -0.40 9.06 12.22
C ARG A 111 0.21 7.68 12.00
N LEU A 112 0.90 7.18 13.02
CA LEU A 112 1.29 5.77 13.06
C LEU A 112 0.17 4.95 13.71
N PHE A 113 -0.10 3.81 13.12
CA PHE A 113 -1.07 2.84 13.60
C PHE A 113 -0.42 1.46 13.68
N ASP A 114 -0.76 0.75 14.74
CA ASP A 114 -0.53 -0.68 14.87
C ASP A 114 -1.85 -1.41 14.62
N GLN A 115 -1.94 -2.09 13.52
CA GLN A 115 -3.16 -2.76 13.09
C GLN A 115 -2.94 -4.27 13.00
N GLY A 116 -3.87 -5.05 13.54
CA GLY A 116 -3.84 -6.51 13.34
C GLY A 116 -3.89 -6.88 11.86
N MET A 117 -3.32 -8.03 11.49
CA MET A 117 -3.22 -8.46 10.08
C MET A 117 -4.59 -8.46 9.36
N SER A 118 -5.68 -8.84 10.03
CA SER A 118 -7.02 -8.80 9.43
C SER A 118 -7.43 -7.38 9.04
N GLY A 119 -7.18 -6.41 9.91
CA GLY A 119 -7.46 -5.00 9.61
C GLY A 119 -6.57 -4.47 8.48
N PHE A 120 -5.29 -4.88 8.42
CA PHE A 120 -4.41 -4.54 7.31
C PHE A 120 -4.94 -5.07 5.98
N VAL A 121 -5.37 -6.33 5.92
CA VAL A 121 -5.94 -6.95 4.71
C VAL A 121 -7.27 -6.28 4.32
N MET A 122 -8.14 -5.97 5.28
CA MET A 122 -9.42 -5.29 5.05
C MET A 122 -9.28 -3.87 4.50
N GLY A 123 -8.10 -3.28 4.58
CA GLY A 123 -7.81 -1.98 3.95
C GLY A 123 -7.64 -2.04 2.42
N ALA A 124 -7.84 -3.19 1.77
CA ALA A 124 -7.91 -3.30 0.32
C ALA A 124 -9.21 -2.66 -0.21
N ASN A 125 -9.16 -1.99 -1.36
CA ASN A 125 -10.34 -1.35 -1.95
C ASN A 125 -11.33 -2.36 -2.53
N ASP A 126 -10.83 -3.49 -3.04
CA ASP A 126 -11.65 -4.54 -3.62
C ASP A 126 -11.65 -5.75 -2.67
N PRO A 127 -12.80 -6.09 -2.08
CA PRO A 127 -12.90 -7.25 -1.21
C PRO A 127 -12.92 -8.58 -1.98
N ASP A 128 -13.12 -8.54 -3.29
CA ASP A 128 -13.25 -9.72 -4.14
C ASP A 128 -11.97 -10.09 -4.89
N GLU A 129 -11.04 -9.14 -5.06
CA GLU A 129 -9.71 -9.39 -5.64
C GLU A 129 -8.68 -8.44 -5.02
N GLY A 130 -7.56 -9.00 -4.56
CA GLY A 130 -6.47 -8.18 -4.05
C GLY A 130 -5.15 -8.94 -4.02
N TYR A 131 -4.08 -8.16 -3.85
CA TYR A 131 -2.70 -8.64 -3.82
C TYR A 131 -2.02 -8.21 -2.54
N LEU A 132 -1.22 -9.12 -2.00
CA LEU A 132 -0.36 -8.88 -0.84
C LEU A 132 1.06 -9.32 -1.19
N SER A 133 2.04 -8.62 -0.66
CA SER A 133 3.44 -9.00 -0.74
C SER A 133 4.02 -9.06 0.65
N ILE A 134 4.78 -10.10 0.94
CA ILE A 134 5.56 -10.32 2.14
C ILE A 134 7.03 -10.36 1.71
N VAL A 135 7.84 -9.46 2.23
CA VAL A 135 9.29 -9.48 2.01
C VAL A 135 9.99 -9.85 3.31
N LEU A 136 10.68 -10.97 3.27
CA LEU A 136 11.42 -11.56 4.39
C LEU A 136 12.89 -11.24 4.23
N LEU A 137 13.49 -10.67 5.27
CA LEU A 137 14.89 -10.28 5.32
C LEU A 137 15.67 -11.29 6.18
N PRO A 138 16.95 -11.55 5.89
CA PRO A 138 17.84 -12.19 6.83
C PRO A 138 17.92 -11.39 8.13
N ASP A 139 18.15 -12.08 9.26
CA ASP A 139 18.15 -11.48 10.61
C ASP A 139 19.07 -10.27 10.74
N ALA A 140 20.22 -10.29 10.10
CA ALA A 140 21.17 -9.19 10.15
C ALA A 140 20.59 -7.87 9.56
N ALA A 141 19.75 -7.98 8.54
CA ALA A 141 19.08 -6.83 7.92
C ALA A 141 17.73 -6.53 8.59
N ALA A 142 17.04 -7.55 9.08
CA ALA A 142 15.72 -7.44 9.72
C ALA A 142 15.80 -6.81 11.12
N ALA A 143 16.72 -7.27 11.97
CA ALA A 143 16.78 -6.88 13.38
C ALA A 143 16.94 -5.36 13.62
N PRO A 144 17.71 -4.60 12.84
CA PRO A 144 17.75 -3.14 12.98
C PRO A 144 16.41 -2.49 12.70
N ILE A 145 15.69 -2.93 11.65
CA ILE A 145 14.35 -2.40 11.30
C ILE A 145 13.34 -2.76 12.38
N GLU A 146 13.35 -4.01 12.85
CA GLU A 146 12.48 -4.45 13.94
C GLU A 146 12.65 -3.58 15.18
N ARG A 147 13.89 -3.34 15.61
CA ARG A 147 14.18 -2.47 16.76
C ARG A 147 13.68 -1.05 16.54
N ALA A 148 13.97 -0.45 15.37
CA ALA A 148 13.53 0.91 15.04
C ALA A 148 12.00 1.01 14.95
N ALA A 149 11.35 -0.02 14.41
CA ALA A 149 9.89 -0.06 14.31
C ALA A 149 9.21 -0.25 15.68
N ARG A 150 9.85 -0.95 16.64
CA ARG A 150 9.31 -1.17 18.00
C ARG A 150 9.61 -0.01 18.94
N ASP A 151 10.60 0.80 18.65
CA ASP A 151 10.92 1.99 19.44
C ASP A 151 10.01 3.15 19.00
N ASP A 152 8.98 3.44 19.80
CA ASP A 152 8.04 4.52 19.52
C ASP A 152 8.73 5.87 19.36
N THR A 153 9.80 6.12 20.11
CA THR A 153 10.55 7.37 20.02
C THR A 153 11.21 7.51 18.65
N GLN A 154 11.86 6.45 18.15
CA GLN A 154 12.48 6.46 16.81
C GLN A 154 11.42 6.51 15.71
N ALA A 155 10.39 5.68 15.80
CA ALA A 155 9.31 5.63 14.83
C ALA A 155 8.59 6.99 14.67
N LEU A 156 8.33 7.68 15.79
CA LEU A 156 7.67 8.99 15.81
C LEU A 156 8.60 10.14 15.36
N LYS A 157 9.91 10.07 15.59
CA LYS A 157 10.87 11.07 15.07
C LYS A 157 10.93 11.09 13.54
N LEU A 158 10.57 10.00 12.90
CA LEU A 158 10.47 9.89 11.43
C LEU A 158 9.07 10.23 10.90
N LEU A 159 8.10 10.52 11.76
CA LEU A 159 6.77 10.94 11.35
C LEU A 159 6.78 12.40 10.88
N GLY A 160 6.28 12.65 9.66
CA GLY A 160 6.12 14.00 9.14
C GLY A 160 4.89 14.71 9.70
N ASP A 161 4.91 16.03 9.71
CA ASP A 161 3.77 16.83 10.16
C ASP A 161 2.63 16.88 9.15
N ASN A 162 2.95 16.81 7.87
CA ASN A 162 2.01 16.97 6.76
C ASN A 162 1.97 15.73 5.87
N TYR A 163 0.78 15.35 5.46
CA TYR A 163 0.57 14.21 4.56
C TYR A 163 0.38 14.68 3.11
N SER A 164 0.96 13.91 2.19
CA SER A 164 0.57 13.94 0.78
C SER A 164 0.69 12.53 0.20
N ALA A 165 -0.38 12.00 -0.40
CA ALA A 165 -0.35 10.66 -0.98
C ALA A 165 0.68 10.53 -2.13
N ASN A 166 0.96 11.63 -2.82
CA ASN A 166 1.99 11.75 -3.85
C ASN A 166 3.26 12.47 -3.38
N ALA A 167 3.56 12.51 -2.07
CA ALA A 167 4.73 13.21 -1.54
C ALA A 167 6.00 12.88 -2.33
N TYR A 168 6.78 13.91 -2.67
CA TYR A 168 8.08 13.73 -3.31
C TYR A 168 9.02 12.95 -2.41
N ALA A 169 9.57 11.86 -2.91
CA ALA A 169 10.32 10.90 -2.11
C ALA A 169 11.54 11.47 -1.38
N PHE A 170 12.08 12.62 -1.84
CA PHE A 170 13.24 13.29 -1.27
C PHE A 170 12.90 14.68 -0.69
N SER A 171 11.66 14.87 -0.24
CA SER A 171 11.20 16.08 0.44
C SER A 171 10.73 15.76 1.86
N THR A 172 11.11 16.59 2.83
CA THR A 172 10.61 16.50 4.21
C THR A 172 9.31 17.27 4.42
N ARG A 173 8.84 18.03 3.40
CA ARG A 173 7.64 18.89 3.50
C ARG A 173 6.37 18.10 3.73
N TYR A 174 6.21 17.01 3.00
CA TYR A 174 5.12 16.05 3.13
C TYR A 174 5.65 14.65 3.35
N GLN A 175 4.75 13.72 3.67
CA GLN A 175 5.07 12.30 3.82
C GLN A 175 3.87 11.45 3.41
N ASN A 176 4.09 10.35 2.69
CA ASN A 176 3.12 9.30 2.51
C ASN A 176 3.46 8.06 3.35
N CYS A 177 2.55 7.08 3.35
CA CYS A 177 2.73 5.84 4.12
C CYS A 177 4.00 5.08 3.76
N ASN A 178 4.32 4.97 2.47
CA ASN A 178 5.47 4.21 1.99
C ASN A 178 6.79 4.95 2.24
N GLN A 179 6.76 6.28 2.19
CA GLN A 179 7.94 7.10 2.47
C GLN A 179 8.41 6.97 3.92
N TRP A 180 7.47 6.94 4.89
CA TRP A 180 7.81 6.67 6.27
C TRP A 180 8.54 5.34 6.43
N LEU A 181 8.06 4.28 5.76
CA LEU A 181 8.70 2.96 5.81
C LEU A 181 10.11 2.99 5.18
N ALA A 182 10.28 3.63 4.03
CA ALA A 182 11.58 3.78 3.40
C ALA A 182 12.56 4.56 4.29
N GLU A 183 12.11 5.65 4.92
CA GLU A 183 12.89 6.45 5.85
C GLU A 183 13.26 5.66 7.12
N LEU A 184 12.34 4.83 7.66
CA LEU A 184 12.60 3.93 8.78
C LEU A 184 13.70 2.92 8.44
N MET A 185 13.60 2.27 7.28
CA MET A 185 14.59 1.31 6.80
C MET A 185 15.98 1.96 6.63
N ALA A 186 16.04 3.10 5.98
CA ALA A 186 17.30 3.83 5.77
C ALA A 186 17.94 4.26 7.10
N SER A 187 17.13 4.77 8.03
CA SER A 187 17.61 5.13 9.38
C SER A 187 18.11 3.91 10.16
N ALA A 188 17.45 2.76 10.03
CA ALA A 188 17.82 1.53 10.72
C ALA A 188 19.11 0.89 10.17
N TRP A 189 19.39 1.05 8.87
CA TRP A 189 20.57 0.49 8.20
C TRP A 189 21.75 1.46 8.17
N ALA A 190 21.53 2.76 8.45
CA ALA A 190 22.61 3.73 8.50
C ALA A 190 23.61 3.43 9.62
N PRO A 191 24.91 3.74 9.44
CA PRO A 191 25.90 3.66 10.51
C PRO A 191 25.47 4.50 11.73
N ALA A 192 25.73 3.98 12.94
CA ALA A 192 25.32 4.63 14.20
C ALA A 192 25.83 6.08 14.36
N ALA A 193 26.97 6.41 13.76
CA ALA A 193 27.52 7.78 13.75
C ALA A 193 26.69 8.76 12.90
N ASP A 194 25.97 8.22 11.90
CA ASP A 194 25.13 8.98 10.95
C ASP A 194 23.64 8.80 11.26
N ALA A 195 23.30 7.99 12.23
CA ALA A 195 21.95 7.75 12.71
C ALA A 195 21.37 9.03 13.31
N GLY A 196 21.15 10.00 12.45
CA GLY A 196 20.41 11.20 12.77
C GLY A 196 18.94 10.88 12.80
N GLU A 197 18.41 11.17 13.91
CA GLU A 197 17.09 10.87 14.36
C GLU A 197 16.01 11.75 13.69
N ASN A 198 16.16 12.06 12.40
CA ASN A 198 15.18 12.86 11.69
C ASN A 198 15.08 12.46 10.21
N ARG A 199 13.98 12.84 9.59
CA ARG A 199 13.68 12.55 8.19
C ARG A 199 14.73 13.02 7.20
N THR A 200 15.37 14.18 7.45
CA THR A 200 16.40 14.74 6.55
C THR A 200 17.58 13.78 6.39
N ARG A 201 18.07 13.20 7.50
CA ARG A 201 19.17 12.23 7.45
C ARG A 201 18.74 10.89 6.87
N ALA A 202 17.52 10.42 7.18
CA ALA A 202 17.00 9.22 6.57
C ALA A 202 16.89 9.36 5.05
N GLN A 203 16.45 10.51 4.54
CA GLN A 203 16.42 10.79 3.10
C GLN A 203 17.81 10.91 2.48
N GLN A 204 18.76 11.51 3.18
CA GLN A 204 20.12 11.54 2.74
C GLN A 204 20.71 10.12 2.62
N ALA A 205 20.47 9.28 3.61
CA ALA A 205 20.87 7.87 3.57
C ALA A 205 20.21 7.10 2.42
N LEU A 206 18.93 7.36 2.11
CA LEU A 206 18.26 6.81 0.92
C LEU A 206 18.97 7.22 -0.38
N ILE A 207 19.31 8.49 -0.51
CA ILE A 207 20.02 9.02 -1.69
C ILE A 207 21.39 8.34 -1.84
N GLU A 208 22.17 8.30 -0.76
CA GLU A 208 23.52 7.70 -0.75
C GLU A 208 23.49 6.20 -1.02
N ALA A 209 22.46 5.50 -0.55
CA ALA A 209 22.23 4.09 -0.81
C ALA A 209 21.63 3.80 -2.21
N GLY A 210 21.37 4.84 -3.01
CA GLY A 210 20.86 4.69 -4.38
C GLY A 210 19.38 4.32 -4.44
N TYR A 211 18.57 4.74 -3.47
CA TYR A 211 17.13 4.53 -3.53
C TYR A 211 16.50 5.18 -4.77
N ALA A 212 15.79 4.39 -5.56
CA ALA A 212 15.09 4.86 -6.75
C ALA A 212 13.57 4.88 -6.50
N PRO A 213 12.96 6.06 -6.29
CA PRO A 213 11.52 6.17 -6.13
C PRO A 213 10.78 5.77 -7.40
N THR A 214 9.55 5.33 -7.25
CA THR A 214 8.66 5.04 -8.37
C THR A 214 8.31 6.32 -9.11
N VAL A 215 8.43 6.31 -10.44
CA VAL A 215 7.99 7.41 -11.30
C VAL A 215 6.56 7.12 -11.74
N LEU A 216 5.61 7.91 -11.24
CA LEU A 216 4.22 7.88 -11.67
C LEU A 216 4.05 8.87 -12.83
N ASP A 217 3.87 8.37 -14.04
CA ASP A 217 3.63 9.19 -15.23
C ASP A 217 2.11 9.34 -15.43
N VAL A 218 1.59 10.53 -15.18
CA VAL A 218 0.16 10.81 -15.36
C VAL A 218 -0.17 11.30 -16.76
N GLY A 219 0.84 11.56 -17.58
CA GLY A 219 0.76 11.78 -19.02
C GLY A 219 -0.02 13.04 -19.47
N TRP A 220 -0.67 13.78 -18.56
CA TRP A 220 -1.54 14.89 -18.92
C TRP A 220 -1.48 16.04 -17.91
N GLN A 221 -0.96 17.19 -18.34
CA GLN A 221 -0.74 18.37 -17.50
C GLN A 221 -1.97 18.86 -16.72
N PRO A 222 -3.20 18.90 -17.28
CA PRO A 222 -4.37 19.27 -16.52
C PRO A 222 -4.65 18.40 -15.31
N LEU A 223 -4.23 17.11 -15.30
CA LEU A 223 -4.33 16.24 -14.12
C LEU A 223 -3.38 16.68 -13.01
N VAL A 224 -2.19 17.18 -13.35
CA VAL A 224 -1.24 17.73 -12.37
C VAL A 224 -1.85 18.95 -11.67
N TRP A 225 -2.46 19.86 -12.45
CA TRP A 225 -3.14 21.02 -11.89
C TRP A 225 -4.34 20.61 -11.02
N LEU A 226 -5.14 19.64 -11.47
CA LEU A 226 -6.29 19.15 -10.72
C LEU A 226 -5.88 18.44 -9.42
N ALA A 227 -4.76 17.69 -9.44
CA ALA A 227 -4.21 17.06 -8.24
C ALA A 227 -3.93 18.08 -7.14
N GLY A 228 -3.40 19.26 -7.48
CA GLY A 228 -3.17 20.35 -6.52
C GLY A 228 -4.42 20.95 -5.87
N GLN A 229 -5.63 20.59 -6.35
CA GLN A 229 -6.91 21.00 -5.73
C GLN A 229 -7.44 19.93 -4.74
N ILE A 230 -6.79 18.78 -4.67
CA ILE A 230 -7.20 17.67 -3.80
C ILE A 230 -6.44 17.80 -2.47
N ARG A 231 -7.15 17.79 -1.35
CA ARG A 231 -6.62 18.09 -0.01
C ARG A 231 -5.42 17.22 0.42
N TRP A 232 -5.31 16.00 -0.08
CA TRP A 232 -4.25 15.04 0.26
C TRP A 232 -3.29 14.76 -0.90
N LEU A 233 -3.29 15.63 -1.93
CA LEU A 233 -2.32 15.63 -3.01
C LEU A 233 -1.68 17.02 -3.09
N HIS A 234 -0.36 17.07 -3.10
CA HIS A 234 0.38 18.31 -3.19
C HIS A 234 1.40 18.24 -4.32
N THR A 235 1.68 19.38 -4.93
CA THR A 235 2.63 19.47 -6.05
C THR A 235 3.82 20.39 -5.72
N ASP A 236 3.74 21.14 -4.65
CA ASP A 236 4.66 22.20 -4.29
C ASP A 236 5.93 21.71 -3.57
N ASP A 237 6.11 20.40 -3.43
CA ASP A 237 7.34 19.75 -3.01
C ASP A 237 8.07 19.02 -4.17
N HIS A 238 7.45 18.93 -5.33
CA HIS A 238 8.02 18.26 -6.50
C HIS A 238 8.95 19.19 -7.32
N PRO A 239 10.03 18.65 -7.92
CA PRO A 239 10.84 19.38 -8.87
C PRO A 239 10.02 19.91 -10.06
N ALA A 240 10.33 21.15 -10.49
CA ALA A 240 9.61 21.80 -11.59
C ALA A 240 9.66 20.98 -12.90
N ASP A 241 10.80 20.34 -13.18
CA ASP A 241 10.97 19.51 -14.39
C ASP A 241 10.09 18.27 -14.36
N ASP A 242 9.89 17.65 -13.18
CA ASP A 242 8.97 16.52 -13.02
C ASP A 242 7.53 16.96 -13.28
N LEU A 243 7.13 18.09 -12.69
CA LEU A 243 5.79 18.64 -12.90
C LEU A 243 5.56 19.03 -14.37
N ALA A 244 6.56 19.63 -15.03
CA ALA A 244 6.51 19.96 -16.45
C ALA A 244 6.39 18.72 -17.34
N ALA A 245 6.92 17.58 -16.90
CA ALA A 245 6.79 16.30 -17.58
C ALA A 245 5.55 15.49 -17.15
N ALA A 246 4.67 16.04 -16.32
CA ALA A 246 3.52 15.37 -15.73
C ALA A 246 3.90 14.06 -14.98
N ARG A 247 5.00 14.10 -14.23
CA ARG A 247 5.57 12.98 -13.48
C ARG A 247 5.66 13.28 -12.00
N PHE A 248 5.50 12.24 -11.19
CA PHE A 248 5.68 12.29 -9.75
C PHE A 248 6.66 11.20 -9.31
N ARG A 249 7.73 11.56 -8.61
CA ARG A 249 8.65 10.59 -8.00
C ARG A 249 8.22 10.33 -6.54
N VAL A 250 7.60 9.19 -6.31
CA VAL A 250 6.89 8.85 -5.07
C VAL A 250 7.45 7.55 -4.49
N SER A 251 7.58 7.48 -3.18
CA SER A 251 7.85 6.21 -2.51
C SER A 251 6.61 5.32 -2.59
N MET A 252 6.74 4.21 -3.29
CA MET A 252 5.71 3.19 -3.47
C MET A 252 6.24 1.83 -2.99
N PRO A 253 5.36 0.85 -2.69
CA PRO A 253 5.82 -0.48 -2.30
C PRO A 253 6.78 -1.10 -3.31
N ALA A 254 6.57 -0.87 -4.61
CA ALA A 254 7.47 -1.35 -5.68
C ALA A 254 8.90 -0.79 -5.55
N SER A 255 9.04 0.50 -5.22
CA SER A 255 10.37 1.10 -5.01
C SER A 255 11.03 0.61 -3.72
N ILE A 256 10.25 0.31 -2.67
CA ILE A 256 10.75 -0.30 -1.43
C ILE A 256 11.25 -1.73 -1.71
N GLU A 257 10.47 -2.55 -2.41
CA GLU A 257 10.91 -3.90 -2.81
C GLU A 257 12.16 -3.87 -3.70
N GLY A 258 12.24 -2.92 -4.63
CA GLY A 258 13.43 -2.70 -5.47
C GLY A 258 14.66 -2.35 -4.63
N PHE A 259 14.51 -1.46 -3.66
CA PHE A 259 15.57 -1.07 -2.75
C PHE A 259 16.03 -2.23 -1.86
N VAL A 260 15.08 -3.00 -1.31
CA VAL A 260 15.43 -4.21 -0.54
C VAL A 260 16.24 -5.18 -1.38
N ARG A 261 15.84 -5.47 -2.60
CA ARG A 261 16.59 -6.39 -3.49
C ARG A 261 18.00 -5.90 -3.78
N GLN A 262 18.18 -4.58 -3.90
CA GLN A 262 19.48 -3.98 -4.11
C GLN A 262 20.38 -4.08 -2.87
N GLN A 263 19.85 -3.78 -1.68
CA GLN A 263 20.61 -3.74 -0.43
C GLN A 263 20.78 -5.13 0.21
N VAL A 264 19.81 -6.02 0.02
CA VAL A 264 19.72 -7.33 0.66
C VAL A 264 19.42 -8.41 -0.38
N PRO A 265 20.42 -8.87 -1.16
CA PRO A 265 20.21 -9.84 -2.25
C PRO A 265 19.56 -11.16 -1.79
N ASP A 266 19.78 -11.55 -0.53
CA ASP A 266 19.22 -12.77 0.07
C ASP A 266 17.80 -12.59 0.61
N ALA A 267 17.17 -11.43 0.40
CA ALA A 267 15.78 -11.21 0.75
C ALA A 267 14.88 -12.13 -0.08
N ARG A 268 13.85 -12.66 0.56
CA ARG A 268 12.85 -13.54 -0.07
C ARG A 268 11.50 -12.84 -0.14
N ARG A 269 10.76 -13.10 -1.20
CA ARG A 269 9.41 -12.57 -1.36
C ARG A 269 8.39 -13.69 -1.47
N ILE A 270 7.25 -13.48 -0.84
CA ILE A 270 6.04 -14.28 -1.00
C ILE A 270 4.95 -13.32 -1.47
N GLU A 271 4.38 -13.59 -2.62
CA GLU A 271 3.21 -12.87 -3.11
C GLU A 271 1.98 -13.71 -2.90
N LEU A 272 0.94 -13.10 -2.38
CA LEU A 272 -0.39 -13.67 -2.28
C LEU A 272 -1.35 -12.87 -3.15
N CYS A 273 -2.21 -13.57 -3.84
CA CYS A 273 -3.33 -12.97 -4.51
C CYS A 273 -4.61 -13.71 -4.09
N TYR A 274 -5.66 -12.99 -3.77
CA TYR A 274 -6.93 -13.60 -3.41
C TYR A 274 -8.04 -13.20 -4.37
N THR A 275 -8.98 -14.13 -4.53
CA THR A 275 -10.26 -13.91 -5.20
C THR A 275 -11.40 -14.26 -4.24
N ALA A 276 -12.63 -14.23 -4.74
CA ALA A 276 -13.79 -14.68 -3.97
C ALA A 276 -13.70 -16.14 -3.49
N THR A 277 -12.89 -17.00 -4.11
CA THR A 277 -12.91 -18.44 -3.89
C THR A 277 -11.56 -19.06 -3.52
N GLN A 278 -10.46 -18.32 -3.68
CA GLN A 278 -9.12 -18.89 -3.46
C GLN A 278 -8.09 -17.83 -3.09
N VAL A 279 -6.99 -18.30 -2.49
CA VAL A 279 -5.73 -17.57 -2.37
C VAL A 279 -4.69 -18.32 -3.18
N VAL A 280 -3.98 -17.60 -4.06
CA VAL A 280 -2.82 -18.11 -4.80
C VAL A 280 -1.56 -17.56 -4.13
N ILE A 281 -0.60 -18.42 -3.83
CA ILE A 281 0.66 -18.08 -3.16
C ILE A 281 1.81 -18.40 -4.10
N ARG A 282 2.65 -17.40 -4.38
CA ARG A 282 3.89 -17.54 -5.15
C ARG A 282 5.09 -17.14 -4.32
N ARG A 283 6.06 -18.01 -4.24
CA ARG A 283 7.35 -17.74 -3.58
C ARG A 283 8.38 -17.32 -4.62
N GLY A 284 8.97 -16.15 -4.40
CA GLY A 284 9.95 -15.56 -5.33
C GLY A 284 9.52 -14.18 -5.86
N TRP A 285 10.38 -13.59 -6.69
CA TRP A 285 10.21 -12.20 -7.14
C TRP A 285 9.36 -12.03 -8.39
N THR A 286 9.06 -13.13 -9.10
CA THR A 286 8.18 -13.09 -10.27
C THR A 286 6.75 -12.85 -9.82
N PRO A 287 6.05 -11.83 -10.33
CA PRO A 287 4.69 -11.52 -9.88
C PRO A 287 3.68 -12.57 -10.37
N ILE A 288 2.61 -12.79 -9.58
CA ILE A 288 1.44 -13.56 -10.02
C ILE A 288 0.77 -12.82 -11.19
N ALA A 289 0.25 -13.55 -12.16
CA ALA A 289 -0.46 -12.97 -13.29
C ALA A 289 -1.70 -12.16 -12.84
N ALA A 290 -2.11 -11.18 -13.64
CA ALA A 290 -3.33 -10.43 -13.39
C ALA A 290 -4.55 -11.36 -13.32
N GLY A 291 -5.56 -11.00 -12.51
CA GLY A 291 -6.74 -11.83 -12.28
C GLY A 291 -6.45 -13.07 -11.42
N CYS A 292 -5.37 -13.04 -10.61
CA CYS A 292 -5.08 -14.11 -9.63
C CYS A 292 -4.96 -15.50 -10.25
N GLN A 293 -4.43 -15.59 -11.49
CA GLN A 293 -4.29 -16.86 -12.18
C GLN A 293 -3.07 -17.62 -11.66
N PRO A 294 -3.25 -18.83 -11.10
CA PRO A 294 -2.13 -19.64 -10.65
C PRO A 294 -1.28 -20.10 -11.83
N GLY A 295 0.04 -20.11 -11.64
CA GLY A 295 1.03 -20.61 -12.57
C GLY A 295 1.73 -21.87 -12.05
N PRO A 296 2.66 -22.44 -12.83
CA PRO A 296 3.43 -23.59 -12.38
C PRO A 296 4.18 -23.30 -11.07
N GLY A 297 4.01 -24.17 -10.07
CA GLY A 297 4.67 -24.07 -8.76
C GLY A 297 3.98 -23.15 -7.75
N ASP A 298 2.86 -22.55 -8.11
CA ASP A 298 2.04 -21.80 -7.14
C ASP A 298 1.25 -22.76 -6.26
N GLU A 299 1.09 -22.35 -5.00
CA GLU A 299 0.20 -23.00 -4.06
C GLU A 299 -1.18 -22.32 -4.15
N VAL A 300 -2.25 -23.12 -4.11
CA VAL A 300 -3.62 -22.61 -4.16
C VAL A 300 -4.38 -23.11 -2.94
N ILE A 301 -4.92 -22.17 -2.17
CA ILE A 301 -5.75 -22.46 -0.99
C ILE A 301 -7.18 -22.03 -1.31
N ALA A 302 -8.13 -22.97 -1.25
CA ALA A 302 -9.53 -22.66 -1.41
C ALA A 302 -10.05 -21.90 -0.18
N LEU A 303 -10.81 -20.82 -0.42
CA LEU A 303 -11.54 -20.12 0.63
C LEU A 303 -12.92 -20.77 0.79
N THR A 304 -13.32 -20.95 2.04
CA THR A 304 -14.63 -21.52 2.35
C THR A 304 -15.71 -20.45 2.25
N ASP A 305 -16.78 -20.74 1.53
CA ASP A 305 -17.98 -19.89 1.57
C ASP A 305 -18.59 -19.95 2.98
N ALA A 306 -18.49 -18.87 3.73
CA ALA A 306 -19.16 -18.72 5.02
C ALA A 306 -20.70 -18.84 4.93
N GLY A 307 -21.24 -18.92 3.71
CA GLY A 307 -22.67 -19.10 3.42
C GLY A 307 -23.12 -20.53 3.12
N ARG A 308 -22.22 -21.52 3.08
CA ARG A 308 -22.69 -22.92 3.05
C ARG A 308 -23.20 -23.27 4.44
N THR A 309 -24.52 -23.13 4.59
CA THR A 309 -25.30 -23.73 5.68
C THR A 309 -24.74 -25.12 6.00
N MET A 310 -24.29 -25.31 7.25
CA MET A 310 -24.10 -26.63 7.80
C MET A 310 -25.41 -27.41 7.47
N PRO A 311 -25.31 -28.65 6.97
CA PRO A 311 -26.51 -29.46 6.81
C PRO A 311 -27.22 -29.41 8.15
N ALA A 312 -28.53 -29.13 8.10
CA ALA A 312 -29.35 -29.05 9.29
C ALA A 312 -29.14 -30.35 10.10
N MET A 313 -28.53 -30.20 11.28
CA MET A 313 -28.45 -31.33 12.23
C MET A 313 -29.86 -31.76 12.51
N THR A 314 -30.18 -33.01 12.17
CA THR A 314 -31.44 -33.60 12.53
C THR A 314 -31.52 -33.74 14.06
N PRO A 315 -32.71 -33.60 14.68
CA PRO A 315 -32.84 -33.65 16.14
C PRO A 315 -32.37 -34.95 16.82
N GLY A 316 -31.75 -35.87 16.09
CA GLY A 316 -31.20 -37.15 16.57
C GLY A 316 -29.69 -37.21 16.72
N ASP A 317 -28.95 -36.12 16.37
CA ASP A 317 -27.48 -36.12 16.36
C ASP A 317 -26.84 -35.41 17.59
N LEU A 318 -27.62 -35.18 18.63
CA LEU A 318 -27.10 -34.70 19.93
C LEU A 318 -26.79 -35.90 20.85
N PRO A 319 -25.57 -35.91 21.47
CA PRO A 319 -25.16 -36.98 22.37
C PRO A 319 -25.98 -37.07 23.67
#